data_ce47e53073c825bcadbfdc4ca0099018
#
_entry.id   ce47e53073c825bcadbfdc4ca0099018
#
_cell.length_a   1.000
_cell.length_b   1.000
_cell.length_c   1.000
_cell.angle_alpha   90.00
_cell.angle_beta   90.00
_cell.angle_gamma   90.00
#
_symmetry.space_group_name_H-M   'P 1'
#
loop_
_entity.id
_entity.type
_entity.pdbx_description
1 polymer ?
#
loop_
_entity_poly.entity_id
_entity_poly.type
_entity_poly.pdbx_seq_one_letter_code
_entity_poly.pdbx_strand_id
1 'polypeptide(L)'
;NSEIKYYPLGDDTYPDLLKELAKAKHFIFMEYFIVEEGEMFNTVLTILKQKVKEGVEVRFMYDDMGSLTMLPFRYYQKLESYGIKCIAFNHFVPFISAVMNTRDHRKITVIDGNVGFSGGFNLADEYINAKVKYGHWKDTGVMIKGEAVWNLTLMFLTTWNASLNTFEDYDKYHPRHYICPEISPNGYILPVSYTHLRAHETGAYL
;
A
#
# COMPACT_ATOMS: atom_id res chain seq x y z
N ASN A 1 11.36 18.90 2.99
CA ASN A 1 12.49 18.39 2.20
C ASN A 1 12.26 16.91 1.86
N SER A 2 12.00 16.61 0.57
CA SER A 2 11.70 15.24 0.15
C SER A 2 12.27 14.96 -1.24
N GLU A 3 12.78 13.76 -1.42
CA GLU A 3 13.20 13.21 -2.71
C GLU A 3 12.07 12.43 -3.35
N ILE A 4 11.92 12.53 -4.67
CA ILE A 4 10.96 11.75 -5.44
C ILE A 4 11.70 10.98 -6.52
N LYS A 5 11.40 9.69 -6.62
CA LYS A 5 11.77 8.85 -7.77
C LYS A 5 10.50 8.38 -8.46
N TYR A 6 10.36 8.74 -9.73
CA TYR A 6 9.27 8.28 -10.58
C TYR A 6 9.67 6.99 -11.31
N TYR A 7 8.71 6.10 -11.44
CA TYR A 7 8.85 4.83 -12.16
C TYR A 7 7.76 4.74 -13.23
N PRO A 8 8.12 4.53 -14.49
CA PRO A 8 7.15 4.41 -15.58
C PRO A 8 6.40 3.08 -15.58
N LEU A 9 6.92 2.07 -14.88
CA LEU A 9 6.39 0.70 -14.82
C LEU A 9 6.45 0.13 -13.40
N GLY A 10 5.56 -0.83 -13.12
CA GLY A 10 5.59 -1.60 -11.87
C GLY A 10 6.85 -2.44 -11.72
N ASP A 11 7.36 -3.01 -12.83
CA ASP A 11 8.61 -3.77 -12.91
C ASP A 11 9.80 -2.96 -12.38
N ASP A 12 9.83 -1.66 -12.70
CA ASP A 12 10.90 -0.75 -12.24
C ASP A 12 10.75 -0.39 -10.75
N THR A 13 9.50 -0.35 -10.26
CA THR A 13 9.19 -0.02 -8.87
C THR A 13 9.49 -1.17 -7.93
N TYR A 14 9.18 -2.39 -8.36
CA TYR A 14 9.18 -3.59 -7.52
C TYR A 14 10.54 -3.90 -6.87
N PRO A 15 11.70 -3.88 -7.58
CA PRO A 15 12.99 -4.12 -6.96
C PRO A 15 13.32 -3.13 -5.85
N ASP A 16 13.00 -1.85 -6.03
CA ASP A 16 13.23 -0.83 -5.01
C ASP A 16 12.27 -0.99 -3.82
N LEU A 17 11.01 -1.38 -4.07
CA LEU A 17 10.06 -1.71 -3.00
C LEU A 17 10.60 -2.84 -2.10
N LEU A 18 11.07 -3.96 -2.68
CA LEU A 18 11.64 -5.06 -1.92
C LEU A 18 12.88 -4.63 -1.12
N LYS A 19 13.76 -3.85 -1.76
CA LYS A 19 14.97 -3.34 -1.13
C LYS A 19 14.67 -2.44 0.08
N GLU A 20 13.70 -1.55 -0.03
CA GLU A 20 13.35 -0.65 1.06
C GLU A 20 12.57 -1.39 2.17
N LEU A 21 11.66 -2.32 1.83
CA LEU A 21 10.99 -3.18 2.82
C LEU A 21 12.01 -3.97 3.67
N ALA A 22 13.04 -4.52 3.03
CA ALA A 22 14.10 -5.26 3.73
C ALA A 22 14.90 -4.43 4.73
N LYS A 23 14.93 -3.09 4.58
CA LYS A 23 15.64 -2.16 5.48
C LYS A 23 14.83 -1.69 6.68
N ALA A 24 13.52 -1.95 6.72
CA ALA A 24 12.63 -1.52 7.78
C ALA A 24 13.15 -1.91 9.17
N LYS A 25 13.03 -0.98 10.14
CA LYS A 25 13.50 -1.17 11.51
C LYS A 25 12.42 -0.98 12.57
N HIS A 26 11.39 -0.19 12.27
CA HIS A 26 10.36 0.19 13.24
C HIS A 26 8.98 -0.25 12.81
N PHE A 27 8.53 0.14 11.61
CA PHE A 27 7.21 -0.23 11.13
C PHE A 27 7.12 -0.25 9.60
N ILE A 28 6.18 -1.08 9.11
CA ILE A 28 5.75 -1.15 7.71
C ILE A 28 4.23 -1.06 7.68
N PHE A 29 3.69 -0.10 6.93
CA PHE A 29 2.27 0.02 6.65
C PHE A 29 2.02 -0.17 5.16
N MET A 30 1.09 -1.04 4.82
CA MET A 30 0.75 -1.34 3.42
C MET A 30 -0.76 -1.35 3.24
N GLU A 31 -1.23 -0.66 2.21
CA GLU A 31 -2.63 -0.53 1.82
C GLU A 31 -2.76 -0.71 0.32
N TYR A 32 -3.53 -1.72 -0.11
CA TYR A 32 -3.68 -2.06 -1.53
C TYR A 32 -5.12 -2.45 -1.85
N PHE A 33 -5.57 -2.10 -3.06
CA PHE A 33 -6.90 -2.48 -3.52
C PHE A 33 -6.96 -3.95 -3.94
N ILE A 34 -6.02 -4.41 -4.76
CA ILE A 34 -5.91 -5.81 -5.21
C ILE A 34 -4.67 -6.45 -4.62
N VAL A 35 -4.87 -7.64 -4.05
CA VAL A 35 -3.79 -8.54 -3.62
C VAL A 35 -4.09 -9.92 -4.19
N GLU A 36 -3.12 -10.52 -4.89
CA GLU A 36 -3.22 -11.87 -5.45
C GLU A 36 -2.02 -12.70 -4.98
N GLU A 37 -2.25 -13.95 -4.55
CA GLU A 37 -1.16 -14.88 -4.27
C GLU A 37 -0.42 -15.20 -5.58
N GLY A 38 0.83 -14.78 -5.68
CA GLY A 38 1.69 -14.95 -6.84
C GLY A 38 3.14 -14.63 -6.48
N GLU A 39 4.00 -14.49 -7.48
CA GLU A 39 5.43 -14.20 -7.27
C GLU A 39 5.62 -12.88 -6.54
N MET A 40 4.96 -11.82 -7.01
CA MET A 40 5.10 -10.47 -6.43
C MET A 40 4.71 -10.45 -4.96
N PHE A 41 3.47 -10.85 -4.63
CA PHE A 41 2.99 -10.77 -3.26
C PHE A 41 3.68 -11.75 -2.33
N ASN A 42 3.96 -12.99 -2.75
CA ASN A 42 4.63 -13.98 -1.92
C ASN A 42 6.06 -13.57 -1.55
N THR A 43 6.77 -12.88 -2.45
CA THR A 43 8.09 -12.32 -2.16
C THR A 43 7.98 -11.19 -1.14
N VAL A 44 7.04 -10.25 -1.31
CA VAL A 44 6.75 -9.21 -0.32
C VAL A 44 6.40 -9.83 1.03
N LEU A 45 5.47 -10.78 1.06
CA LEU A 45 5.04 -11.47 2.27
C LEU A 45 6.19 -12.17 3.00
N THR A 46 7.14 -12.73 2.26
CA THR A 46 8.34 -13.35 2.84
C THR A 46 9.17 -12.32 3.61
N ILE A 47 9.36 -11.13 3.04
CA ILE A 47 10.07 -10.04 3.72
C ILE A 47 9.27 -9.58 4.95
N LEU A 48 7.95 -9.36 4.82
CA LEU A 48 7.12 -8.93 5.94
C LEU A 48 7.17 -9.90 7.12
N LYS A 49 7.10 -11.21 6.85
CA LYS A 49 7.24 -12.26 7.88
C LYS A 49 8.60 -12.23 8.57
N GLN A 50 9.66 -11.96 7.83
CA GLN A 50 11.00 -11.82 8.40
C GLN A 50 11.07 -10.56 9.26
N LYS A 51 10.51 -9.43 8.81
CA LYS A 51 10.47 -8.17 9.58
C LYS A 51 9.68 -8.29 10.88
N VAL A 52 8.55 -9.00 10.87
CA VAL A 52 7.80 -9.31 12.11
C VAL A 52 8.69 -10.08 13.11
N LYS A 53 9.47 -11.07 12.66
CA LYS A 53 10.40 -11.80 13.53
C LYS A 53 11.52 -10.92 14.10
N GLU A 54 11.90 -9.86 13.38
CA GLU A 54 12.86 -8.84 13.80
C GLU A 54 12.27 -7.80 14.75
N GLY A 55 10.96 -7.88 15.04
CA GLY A 55 10.26 -6.97 15.95
C GLY A 55 9.70 -5.71 15.26
N VAL A 56 9.71 -5.66 13.94
CA VAL A 56 9.10 -4.57 13.17
C VAL A 56 7.58 -4.69 13.22
N GLU A 57 6.88 -3.58 13.51
CA GLU A 57 5.43 -3.55 13.45
C GLU A 57 4.96 -3.56 11.99
N VAL A 58 4.21 -4.58 11.59
CA VAL A 58 3.65 -4.67 10.23
C VAL A 58 2.13 -4.56 10.29
N ARG A 59 1.58 -3.57 9.57
CA ARG A 59 0.15 -3.42 9.32
C ARG A 59 -0.14 -3.55 7.84
N PHE A 60 -1.10 -4.39 7.52
CA PHE A 60 -1.51 -4.65 6.15
C PHE A 60 -3.02 -4.45 5.99
N MET A 61 -3.42 -3.66 5.02
CA MET A 61 -4.83 -3.45 4.68
C MET A 61 -5.05 -3.75 3.20
N TYR A 62 -6.10 -4.50 2.88
CA TYR A 62 -6.52 -4.73 1.51
C TYR A 62 -8.03 -4.55 1.37
N ASP A 63 -8.48 -4.12 0.19
CA ASP A 63 -9.92 -4.06 -0.09
C ASP A 63 -10.47 -5.47 -0.31
N ASP A 64 -11.49 -5.84 0.49
CA ASP A 64 -12.03 -7.20 0.49
C ASP A 64 -12.70 -7.54 -0.85
N MET A 65 -13.38 -6.57 -1.48
CA MET A 65 -14.00 -6.77 -2.79
C MET A 65 -12.97 -6.81 -3.92
N GLY A 66 -11.97 -5.92 -3.88
CA GLY A 66 -10.90 -5.88 -4.87
C GLY A 66 -10.08 -7.17 -4.91
N SER A 67 -9.99 -7.86 -3.78
CA SER A 67 -9.23 -9.12 -3.63
C SER A 67 -10.10 -10.37 -3.55
N LEU A 68 -11.43 -10.25 -3.65
CA LEU A 68 -12.41 -11.31 -3.34
C LEU A 68 -12.20 -12.60 -4.14
N THR A 69 -11.83 -12.48 -5.42
CA THR A 69 -11.59 -13.64 -6.31
C THR A 69 -10.12 -14.06 -6.36
N MET A 70 -9.24 -13.29 -5.73
CA MET A 70 -7.77 -13.43 -5.84
C MET A 70 -7.16 -14.03 -4.56
N LEU A 71 -7.85 -13.85 -3.42
CA LEU A 71 -7.40 -14.38 -2.13
C LEU A 71 -8.40 -15.39 -1.57
N PRO A 72 -7.94 -16.41 -0.82
CA PRO A 72 -8.80 -17.29 -0.04
C PRO A 72 -9.67 -16.51 0.96
N PHE A 73 -10.86 -17.05 1.23
CA PHE A 73 -11.76 -16.48 2.22
C PHE A 73 -11.08 -16.28 3.59
N ARG A 74 -11.26 -15.12 4.18
CA ARG A 74 -10.64 -14.72 5.46
C ARG A 74 -9.10 -14.74 5.44
N TYR A 75 -8.51 -14.35 4.34
CA TYR A 75 -7.05 -14.32 4.19
C TYR A 75 -6.33 -13.48 5.26
N TYR A 76 -6.99 -12.46 5.80
CA TYR A 76 -6.48 -11.67 6.93
C TYR A 76 -6.06 -12.53 8.13
N GLN A 77 -6.81 -13.61 8.45
CA GLN A 77 -6.46 -14.53 9.53
C GLN A 77 -5.13 -15.25 9.27
N LYS A 78 -4.85 -15.58 8.01
CA LYS A 78 -3.55 -16.16 7.61
C LYS A 78 -2.42 -15.17 7.83
N LEU A 79 -2.62 -13.89 7.48
CA LEU A 79 -1.62 -12.84 7.72
C LEU A 79 -1.41 -12.60 9.23
N GLU A 80 -2.49 -12.56 10.00
CA GLU A 80 -2.43 -12.44 11.46
C GLU A 80 -1.67 -13.60 12.12
N SER A 81 -1.79 -14.82 11.60
CA SER A 81 -1.04 -15.98 12.10
C SER A 81 0.48 -15.85 11.94
N TYR A 82 0.92 -14.94 11.06
CA TYR A 82 2.34 -14.57 10.89
C TYR A 82 2.77 -13.39 11.76
N GLY A 83 1.87 -12.85 12.59
CA GLY A 83 2.10 -11.66 13.41
C GLY A 83 1.92 -10.32 12.67
N ILE A 84 1.39 -10.35 11.46
CA ILE A 84 1.04 -9.15 10.68
C ILE A 84 -0.35 -8.69 11.12
N LYS A 85 -0.50 -7.47 11.63
CA LYS A 85 -1.81 -6.88 11.89
C LYS A 85 -2.52 -6.64 10.56
N CYS A 86 -3.70 -7.23 10.34
CA CYS A 86 -4.36 -7.16 9.04
C CYS A 86 -5.82 -6.73 9.12
N ILE A 87 -6.24 -5.92 8.15
CA ILE A 87 -7.64 -5.53 7.96
C ILE A 87 -8.04 -5.84 6.50
N ALA A 88 -9.14 -6.61 6.34
CA ALA A 88 -9.88 -6.66 5.09
C ALA A 88 -10.85 -5.47 5.07
N PHE A 89 -10.50 -4.41 4.35
CA PHE A 89 -11.27 -3.17 4.32
C PHE A 89 -12.64 -3.39 3.69
N ASN A 90 -13.67 -2.89 4.36
CA ASN A 90 -15.06 -2.90 3.92
C ASN A 90 -15.54 -4.32 3.53
N HIS A 91 -15.46 -5.22 4.53
CA HIS A 91 -15.76 -6.63 4.38
C HIS A 91 -17.05 -6.88 3.58
N PHE A 92 -16.96 -7.70 2.56
CA PHE A 92 -18.08 -8.02 1.68
C PHE A 92 -19.13 -8.85 2.42
N VAL A 93 -20.30 -8.26 2.65
CA VAL A 93 -21.49 -8.97 3.17
C VAL A 93 -22.54 -9.04 2.06
N PRO A 94 -22.86 -10.23 1.55
CA PRO A 94 -23.89 -10.40 0.53
C PRO A 94 -25.24 -9.78 1.00
N PHE A 95 -25.93 -9.09 0.09
CA PHE A 95 -27.29 -8.51 0.28
C PHE A 95 -27.40 -7.22 1.10
N ILE A 96 -26.33 -6.62 1.60
CA ILE A 96 -26.35 -5.30 2.24
C ILE A 96 -25.69 -4.27 1.30
N SER A 97 -26.49 -3.63 0.44
CA SER A 97 -26.00 -2.87 -0.71
C SER A 97 -25.45 -1.46 -0.42
N ALA A 98 -25.82 -0.82 0.67
CA ALA A 98 -25.45 0.58 0.90
C ALA A 98 -23.96 0.83 1.19
N VAL A 99 -23.26 -0.17 1.76
CA VAL A 99 -21.84 -0.09 2.11
C VAL A 99 -20.92 -0.51 0.95
N MET A 100 -21.48 -1.15 -0.08
CA MET A 100 -20.70 -1.74 -1.18
C MET A 100 -19.99 -0.73 -2.07
N ASN A 101 -20.44 0.54 -2.09
CA ASN A 101 -19.93 1.57 -2.99
C ASN A 101 -18.72 2.34 -2.46
N THR A 102 -18.36 2.18 -1.18
CA THR A 102 -17.19 2.81 -0.59
C THR A 102 -16.01 1.84 -0.68
N ARG A 103 -15.13 2.03 -1.66
CA ARG A 103 -13.95 1.19 -1.89
C ARG A 103 -12.69 2.00 -1.71
N ASP A 104 -11.67 1.36 -1.18
CA ASP A 104 -10.36 1.97 -1.02
C ASP A 104 -9.45 1.57 -2.19
N HIS A 105 -9.32 2.48 -3.16
CA HIS A 105 -8.52 2.24 -4.36
C HIS A 105 -7.07 2.72 -4.22
N ARG A 106 -6.65 3.13 -3.02
CA ARG A 106 -5.28 3.58 -2.77
C ARG A 106 -4.30 2.42 -2.81
N LYS A 107 -3.07 2.72 -3.16
CA LYS A 107 -1.91 1.84 -3.09
C LYS A 107 -0.82 2.63 -2.37
N ILE A 108 -0.58 2.27 -1.12
CA ILE A 108 0.33 2.97 -0.23
C ILE A 108 1.23 1.94 0.44
N THR A 109 2.52 2.20 0.44
CA THR A 109 3.47 1.55 1.34
C THR A 109 4.24 2.62 2.08
N VAL A 110 4.31 2.52 3.40
CA VAL A 110 5.12 3.39 4.26
C VAL A 110 6.09 2.53 5.05
N ILE A 111 7.35 2.94 5.08
CA ILE A 111 8.43 2.26 5.77
C ILE A 111 9.10 3.26 6.70
N ASP A 112 9.01 3.01 8.01
CA ASP A 112 9.61 3.82 9.09
C ASP A 112 9.27 5.32 9.04
N GLY A 113 8.18 5.72 8.34
CA GLY A 113 7.80 7.10 8.11
C GLY A 113 8.78 7.91 7.22
N ASN A 114 9.83 7.27 6.70
CA ASN A 114 10.90 7.89 5.93
C ASN A 114 10.87 7.56 4.44
N VAL A 115 10.33 6.41 4.08
CA VAL A 115 10.18 5.97 2.69
C VAL A 115 8.72 5.64 2.43
N GLY A 116 8.17 6.19 1.38
CA GLY A 116 6.82 5.93 0.94
C GLY A 116 6.76 5.54 -0.53
N PHE A 117 5.87 4.60 -0.86
CA PHE A 117 5.53 4.25 -2.25
C PHE A 117 4.05 4.49 -2.48
N SER A 118 3.70 4.99 -3.65
CA SER A 118 2.33 5.09 -4.13
C SER A 118 2.31 4.99 -5.66
N GLY A 119 1.13 4.77 -6.23
CA GLY A 119 0.98 4.66 -7.68
C GLY A 119 -0.28 3.92 -8.10
N GLY A 120 -0.29 3.43 -9.34
CA GLY A 120 -1.40 2.66 -9.89
C GLY A 120 -1.27 1.15 -9.65
N PHE A 121 -0.07 0.61 -9.43
CA PHE A 121 0.19 -0.82 -9.32
C PHE A 121 -0.34 -1.44 -8.00
N ASN A 122 -0.97 -2.61 -8.12
CA ASN A 122 -1.39 -3.43 -6.99
C ASN A 122 -0.36 -4.55 -6.71
N LEU A 123 -0.66 -5.42 -5.74
CA LEU A 123 0.20 -6.56 -5.40
C LEU A 123 -0.27 -7.83 -6.12
N ALA A 124 -0.08 -7.87 -7.44
CA ALA A 124 -0.40 -9.02 -8.28
C ALA A 124 0.61 -9.10 -9.45
N ASP A 125 0.82 -10.30 -9.97
CA ASP A 125 1.89 -10.60 -10.91
C ASP A 125 1.78 -9.87 -12.26
N GLU A 126 0.57 -9.50 -12.67
CA GLU A 126 0.37 -8.69 -13.88
C GLU A 126 1.01 -7.30 -13.77
N TYR A 127 1.06 -6.70 -12.58
CA TYR A 127 1.63 -5.35 -12.38
C TYR A 127 3.15 -5.30 -12.50
N ILE A 128 3.81 -6.45 -12.41
CA ILE A 128 5.26 -6.61 -12.64
C ILE A 128 5.56 -7.41 -13.92
N ASN A 129 4.56 -7.59 -14.80
CA ASN A 129 4.66 -8.35 -16.03
C ASN A 129 5.18 -9.80 -15.87
N ALA A 130 5.12 -10.37 -14.67
CA ALA A 130 5.41 -11.78 -14.43
C ALA A 130 4.28 -12.70 -14.94
N LYS A 131 3.08 -12.14 -15.16
CA LYS A 131 1.91 -12.80 -15.74
C LYS A 131 1.29 -11.92 -16.81
N VAL A 132 1.09 -12.46 -18.00
CA VAL A 132 0.40 -11.74 -19.09
C VAL A 132 -1.10 -11.92 -18.91
N LYS A 133 -1.83 -10.83 -18.64
CA LYS A 133 -3.29 -10.84 -18.48
C LYS A 133 -3.98 -10.19 -19.70
N TYR A 134 -3.56 -9.00 -20.10
CA TYR A 134 -4.12 -8.23 -21.22
C TYR A 134 -3.02 -7.64 -22.12
N GLY A 135 -1.82 -8.23 -22.15
CA GLY A 135 -0.64 -7.72 -22.80
C GLY A 135 0.37 -7.18 -21.78
N HIS A 136 1.30 -6.32 -22.23
CA HIS A 136 2.27 -5.69 -21.34
C HIS A 136 1.58 -4.63 -20.47
N TRP A 137 1.62 -4.84 -19.15
CA TRP A 137 0.95 -3.97 -18.20
C TRP A 137 1.77 -2.70 -17.93
N LYS A 138 1.10 -1.56 -17.94
CA LYS A 138 1.70 -0.27 -17.64
C LYS A 138 0.97 0.39 -16.49
N ASP A 139 1.62 0.43 -15.34
CA ASP A 139 1.20 1.24 -14.20
C ASP A 139 2.40 1.99 -13.64
N THR A 140 2.19 3.25 -13.31
CA THR A 140 3.26 4.12 -12.81
C THR A 140 3.39 4.01 -11.29
N GLY A 141 4.60 4.22 -10.79
CA GLY A 141 4.88 4.30 -9.37
C GLY A 141 5.71 5.52 -9.01
N VAL A 142 5.64 5.91 -7.76
CA VAL A 142 6.52 6.90 -7.17
C VAL A 142 7.06 6.40 -5.85
N MET A 143 8.34 6.62 -5.59
CA MET A 143 8.95 6.49 -4.29
C MET A 143 9.26 7.89 -3.77
N ILE A 144 8.91 8.13 -2.53
CA ILE A 144 9.12 9.39 -1.81
C ILE A 144 10.02 9.10 -0.62
N LYS A 145 11.04 9.93 -0.39
CA LYS A 145 11.87 9.88 0.82
C LYS A 145 11.86 11.23 1.52
N GLY A 146 11.69 11.23 2.84
CA GLY A 146 11.70 12.44 3.66
C GLY A 146 10.34 12.89 4.15
N GLU A 147 10.19 14.17 4.45
CA GLU A 147 9.05 14.74 5.20
C GLU A 147 7.67 14.47 4.56
N ALA A 148 7.58 14.44 3.23
CA ALA A 148 6.32 14.22 2.54
C ALA A 148 5.73 12.81 2.78
N VAL A 149 6.52 11.85 3.25
CA VAL A 149 6.05 10.51 3.63
C VAL A 149 5.07 10.56 4.80
N TRP A 150 5.17 11.59 5.65
CA TRP A 150 4.23 11.80 6.74
C TRP A 150 2.77 11.89 6.27
N ASN A 151 2.52 12.49 5.12
CA ASN A 151 1.18 12.55 4.55
C ASN A 151 0.63 11.16 4.21
N LEU A 152 1.45 10.28 3.62
CA LEU A 152 1.07 8.88 3.34
C LEU A 152 0.83 8.12 4.65
N THR A 153 1.66 8.36 5.67
CA THR A 153 1.50 7.77 7.00
C THR A 153 0.16 8.15 7.62
N LEU A 154 -0.19 9.44 7.59
CA LEU A 154 -1.48 9.92 8.09
C LEU A 154 -2.66 9.36 7.30
N MET A 155 -2.55 9.28 5.97
CA MET A 155 -3.60 8.70 5.12
C MET A 155 -3.87 7.24 5.53
N PHE A 156 -2.83 6.43 5.69
CA PHE A 156 -2.96 5.05 6.14
C PHE A 156 -3.58 4.97 7.56
N LEU A 157 -3.00 5.68 8.53
CA LEU A 157 -3.44 5.62 9.93
C LEU A 157 -4.88 6.08 10.12
N THR A 158 -5.31 7.10 9.38
CA THR A 158 -6.69 7.60 9.44
C THR A 158 -7.67 6.52 9.00
N THR A 159 -7.40 5.83 7.88
CA THR A 159 -8.26 4.74 7.38
C THR A 159 -8.20 3.53 8.30
N TRP A 160 -7.01 3.18 8.80
CA TRP A 160 -6.81 2.08 9.74
C TRP A 160 -7.65 2.27 11.01
N ASN A 161 -7.54 3.44 11.64
CA ASN A 161 -8.25 3.74 12.87
C ASN A 161 -9.76 3.87 12.67
N ALA A 162 -10.19 4.46 11.55
CA ALA A 162 -11.60 4.51 11.18
C ALA A 162 -12.19 3.09 11.00
N SER A 163 -11.44 2.17 10.39
CA SER A 163 -11.88 0.79 10.16
C SER A 163 -12.02 -0.03 11.45
N LEU A 164 -11.21 0.28 12.47
CA LEU A 164 -11.25 -0.38 13.78
C LEU A 164 -12.07 0.37 14.81
N ASN A 165 -12.57 1.57 14.49
CA ASN A 165 -13.19 2.49 15.44
C ASN A 165 -12.29 2.74 16.67
N THR A 166 -11.01 2.97 16.41
CA THR A 166 -9.99 3.18 17.44
C THR A 166 -9.35 4.55 17.30
N PHE A 167 -8.76 5.02 18.40
CA PHE A 167 -7.95 6.23 18.44
C PHE A 167 -6.55 5.89 18.92
N GLU A 168 -5.54 6.31 18.17
CA GLU A 168 -4.16 6.21 18.58
C GLU A 168 -3.42 7.52 18.34
N ASP A 169 -2.38 7.75 19.13
CA ASP A 169 -1.48 8.88 18.90
C ASP A 169 -0.62 8.61 17.67
N TYR A 170 -0.78 9.45 16.62
CA TYR A 170 -0.05 9.33 15.38
C TYR A 170 1.40 9.78 15.51
N ASP A 171 1.71 10.66 16.46
CA ASP A 171 3.05 11.21 16.66
C ASP A 171 4.10 10.14 16.97
N LYS A 172 3.69 8.99 17.49
CA LYS A 172 4.60 7.85 17.69
C LYS A 172 5.20 7.29 16.40
N TYR A 173 4.56 7.54 15.25
CA TYR A 173 5.02 7.15 13.91
C TYR A 173 5.71 8.28 13.17
N HIS A 174 5.78 9.46 13.78
CA HIS A 174 6.50 10.57 13.21
C HIS A 174 8.01 10.32 13.36
N PRO A 175 8.79 10.27 12.28
CA PRO A 175 10.22 10.02 12.39
C PRO A 175 10.90 11.19 13.11
N ARG A 176 11.77 10.88 14.07
CA ARG A 176 12.54 11.89 14.81
C ARG A 176 13.56 12.60 13.91
N HIS A 177 14.04 11.89 12.89
CA HIS A 177 14.98 12.41 11.90
C HIS A 177 14.60 11.85 10.53
N TYR A 178 14.38 12.73 9.56
CA TYR A 178 14.18 12.33 8.18
C TYR A 178 15.50 12.03 7.51
N ILE A 179 15.58 10.90 6.84
CA ILE A 179 16.70 10.54 5.98
C ILE A 179 16.42 11.18 4.62
N CYS A 180 16.79 12.44 4.49
CA CYS A 180 16.67 13.17 3.23
C CYS A 180 18.03 13.68 2.81
N PRO A 181 18.49 13.43 1.57
CA PRO A 181 19.64 14.14 1.03
C PRO A 181 19.32 15.65 0.96
N GLU A 182 20.34 16.49 1.06
CA GLU A 182 20.20 17.94 0.86
C GLU A 182 19.75 18.19 -0.59
N ILE A 183 18.45 18.35 -0.79
CA ILE A 183 17.86 18.67 -2.08
C ILE A 183 17.31 20.08 -2.00
N SER A 184 17.64 20.90 -2.99
CA SER A 184 16.99 22.20 -3.18
C SER A 184 15.52 21.95 -3.55
N PRO A 185 14.54 22.41 -2.77
CA PRO A 185 13.13 22.12 -3.05
C PRO A 185 12.67 22.91 -4.27
N ASN A 186 12.41 22.21 -5.37
CA ASN A 186 11.94 22.80 -6.63
C ASN A 186 10.46 22.55 -6.92
N GLY A 187 9.65 22.19 -5.91
CA GLY A 187 8.24 21.89 -6.14
C GLY A 187 7.51 21.43 -4.88
N TYR A 188 6.24 21.03 -5.09
CA TYR A 188 5.36 20.53 -4.04
C TYR A 188 4.88 19.13 -4.41
N ILE A 189 4.69 18.27 -3.40
CA ILE A 189 4.07 16.96 -3.54
C ILE A 189 2.69 17.06 -2.90
N LEU A 190 1.64 16.89 -3.69
CA LEU A 190 0.29 16.79 -3.21
C LEU A 190 -0.24 15.38 -3.51
N PRO A 191 -0.34 14.48 -2.51
CA PRO A 191 -1.02 13.22 -2.72
C PRO A 191 -2.52 13.49 -2.91
N VAL A 192 -3.07 12.94 -4.00
CA VAL A 192 -4.50 13.00 -4.29
C VAL A 192 -5.03 11.57 -4.29
N SER A 193 -6.10 11.33 -3.54
CA SER A 193 -6.73 10.02 -3.48
C SER A 193 -8.26 10.14 -3.54
N TYR A 194 -8.89 9.10 -4.06
CA TYR A 194 -10.34 8.95 -4.08
C TYR A 194 -10.73 7.71 -3.28
N THR A 195 -11.77 7.83 -2.45
CA THR A 195 -12.32 6.72 -1.66
C THR A 195 -13.47 6.00 -2.37
N HIS A 196 -13.84 6.43 -3.58
CA HIS A 196 -14.84 5.77 -4.42
C HIS A 196 -14.54 6.02 -5.90
N LEU A 197 -14.82 5.00 -6.70
CA LEU A 197 -14.74 5.09 -8.15
C LEU A 197 -15.73 6.14 -8.66
N ARG A 198 -15.27 7.12 -9.41
CA ARG A 198 -16.11 8.10 -10.07
C ARG A 198 -16.40 7.64 -11.50
N ALA A 199 -17.58 8.00 -12.01
CA ALA A 199 -18.06 7.57 -13.33
C ALA A 199 -17.14 7.95 -14.51
N HIS A 200 -16.25 8.93 -14.36
CA HIS A 200 -15.29 9.29 -15.43
C HIS A 200 -14.11 8.32 -15.57
N GLU A 201 -13.86 7.43 -14.58
CA GLU A 201 -12.90 6.34 -14.76
C GLU A 201 -13.44 5.26 -15.72
N THR A 202 -14.76 5.20 -15.91
CA THR A 202 -15.40 4.29 -16.86
C THR A 202 -15.42 4.82 -18.29
N GLY A 203 -15.22 6.13 -18.49
CA GLY A 203 -15.17 6.75 -19.82
C GLY A 203 -13.92 6.46 -20.64
N ALA A 204 -12.90 5.87 -20.03
CA ALA A 204 -11.67 5.49 -20.74
C ALA A 204 -11.75 4.13 -21.45
N TYR A 205 -12.90 3.45 -21.39
CA TYR A 205 -13.13 2.12 -21.97
C TYR A 205 -14.21 2.09 -23.07
N LEU A 206 -14.59 3.27 -23.62
CA LEU A 206 -15.48 3.39 -24.77
C LEU A 206 -14.70 3.71 -26.05
#